data_57267210f6ff6c9306a424d6c108a646
#
_entry.id   57267210f6ff6c9306a424d6c108a646
#
_cell.length_a   1.000
_cell.length_b   1.000
_cell.length_c   1.000
_cell.angle_alpha   90.00
_cell.angle_beta   90.00
_cell.angle_gamma   90.00
#
_symmetry.space_group_name_H-M   'P 1'
#
loop_
_entity.id
_entity.type
_entity.pdbx_description
1 polymer ?
#
loop_
_entity_poly.entity_id
_entity_poly.type
_entity_poly.pdbx_seq_one_letter_code
_entity_poly.pdbx_strand_id
1 'polypeptide(L)'
;AVPIAKQELCKVIKFMARRLKNEGIEVRMNCEVTPEMLAGEFKDYEVVCSTGAVPKEIPPFKVFKQTMTADDVLAGRKYPGRKIVILGGGSVGCETADYLAPLIDDMFPANRDITVIEMTPSLMPGEGGAAKSQLTMRLKRKGVKIELNSQVTKVDETTITYEKDGQEYHITDADTLIFAVGYAPNKVENTEERVHFIGDCDKVGTLKDAIAAGHKLAEEL
;
A
#
# COMPACT_ATOMS: atom_id res chain seq x y z
N ALA A 1 5.17 -9.49 1.97
CA ALA A 1 3.97 -9.81 2.75
C ALA A 1 4.31 -9.77 4.23
N VAL A 2 4.35 -8.57 4.78
CA VAL A 2 4.70 -8.32 6.19
C VAL A 2 3.55 -8.67 7.15
N PRO A 3 2.26 -8.42 6.83
CA PRO A 3 1.17 -8.88 7.69
C PRO A 3 1.24 -10.39 7.93
N ILE A 4 1.15 -10.81 9.18
CA ILE A 4 1.30 -12.22 9.61
C ILE A 4 0.40 -13.15 8.78
N ALA A 5 -0.81 -12.72 8.47
CA ALA A 5 -1.78 -13.47 7.68
C ALA A 5 -1.41 -13.64 6.18
N LYS A 6 -0.39 -12.92 5.67
CA LYS A 6 0.02 -12.92 4.25
C LYS A 6 1.42 -13.48 4.01
N GLN A 7 2.10 -14.02 5.01
CA GLN A 7 3.47 -14.56 4.87
C GLN A 7 3.55 -15.70 3.86
N GLU A 8 2.48 -16.47 3.67
CA GLU A 8 2.39 -17.53 2.66
C GLU A 8 2.64 -17.02 1.23
N LEU A 9 2.33 -15.76 0.92
CA LEU A 9 2.60 -15.16 -0.39
C LEU A 9 4.09 -15.12 -0.72
N CYS A 10 4.97 -15.10 0.28
CA CYS A 10 6.42 -15.19 0.06
C CYS A 10 6.84 -16.51 -0.61
N LYS A 11 6.06 -17.58 -0.42
CA LYS A 11 6.32 -18.87 -1.08
C LYS A 11 6.06 -18.78 -2.58
N VAL A 12 5.05 -18.02 -3.00
CA VAL A 12 4.73 -17.79 -4.42
C VAL A 12 5.89 -17.04 -5.10
N ILE A 13 6.40 -15.98 -4.47
CA ILE A 13 7.55 -15.23 -5.01
C ILE A 13 8.79 -16.13 -5.16
N LYS A 14 9.10 -16.92 -4.13
CA LYS A 14 10.22 -17.86 -4.17
C LYS A 14 10.04 -18.93 -5.25
N PHE A 15 8.82 -19.40 -5.47
CA PHE A 15 8.50 -20.34 -6.53
C PHE A 15 8.72 -19.73 -7.91
N MET A 16 8.22 -18.51 -8.16
CA MET A 16 8.40 -17.79 -9.42
C MET A 16 9.88 -17.53 -9.71
N ALA A 17 10.64 -17.04 -8.72
CA ALA A 17 12.09 -16.82 -8.88
C ALA A 17 12.85 -18.12 -9.24
N ARG A 18 12.46 -19.26 -8.66
CA ARG A 18 13.03 -20.56 -9.01
C ARG A 18 12.69 -20.97 -10.44
N ARG A 19 11.45 -20.69 -10.88
CA ARG A 19 11.06 -20.97 -12.27
C ARG A 19 11.91 -20.17 -13.25
N LEU A 20 12.07 -18.86 -13.07
CA LEU A 20 12.92 -18.04 -13.91
C LEU A 20 14.32 -18.65 -14.08
N LYS A 21 14.92 -19.09 -12.96
CA LYS A 21 16.23 -19.74 -12.99
C LYS A 21 16.22 -21.08 -13.75
N ASN A 22 15.20 -21.91 -13.57
CA ASN A 22 15.11 -23.21 -14.22
C ASN A 22 14.88 -23.10 -15.73
N GLU A 23 14.18 -22.07 -16.17
CA GLU A 23 13.90 -21.76 -17.57
C GLU A 23 15.11 -21.05 -18.25
N GLY A 24 16.21 -20.81 -17.50
CA GLY A 24 17.41 -20.16 -18.03
C GLY A 24 17.25 -18.67 -18.33
N ILE A 25 16.23 -18.04 -17.73
CA ILE A 25 15.98 -16.60 -17.93
C ILE A 25 17.04 -15.80 -17.15
N GLU A 26 17.73 -14.90 -17.84
CA GLU A 26 18.70 -14.00 -17.21
C GLU A 26 17.98 -13.01 -16.28
N VAL A 27 18.47 -12.91 -15.05
CA VAL A 27 17.94 -11.96 -14.05
C VAL A 27 19.09 -11.07 -13.57
N ARG A 28 19.00 -9.78 -13.87
CA ARG A 28 19.95 -8.76 -13.43
C ARG A 28 19.39 -8.04 -12.20
N MET A 29 19.96 -8.35 -11.03
CA MET A 29 19.59 -7.71 -9.78
C MET A 29 20.37 -6.39 -9.60
N ASN A 30 19.76 -5.44 -8.84
CA ASN A 30 20.36 -4.11 -8.59
C ASN A 30 20.71 -3.36 -9.89
N CYS A 31 19.90 -3.55 -10.92
CA CYS A 31 20.05 -2.91 -12.23
C CYS A 31 18.82 -2.03 -12.48
N GLU A 32 19.02 -0.73 -12.43
CA GLU A 32 18.00 0.24 -12.83
C GLU A 32 18.09 0.46 -14.33
N VAL A 33 17.01 0.19 -15.03
CA VAL A 33 16.94 0.39 -16.49
C VAL A 33 16.71 1.87 -16.79
N THR A 34 17.65 2.48 -17.47
CA THR A 34 17.59 3.91 -17.85
C THR A 34 17.09 4.09 -19.28
N PRO A 35 16.64 5.30 -19.66
CA PRO A 35 16.29 5.62 -21.05
C PRO A 35 17.42 5.36 -22.03
N GLU A 36 18.68 5.59 -21.64
CA GLU A 36 19.85 5.35 -22.47
C GLU A 36 20.06 3.85 -22.74
N MET A 37 19.78 2.99 -21.76
CA MET A 37 19.80 1.53 -21.93
C MET A 37 18.70 1.07 -22.90
N LEU A 38 17.51 1.66 -22.81
CA LEU A 38 16.41 1.37 -23.74
C LEU A 38 16.75 1.78 -25.17
N ALA A 39 17.39 2.94 -25.36
CA ALA A 39 17.81 3.43 -26.68
C ALA A 39 19.07 2.73 -27.22
N GLY A 40 19.87 2.12 -26.36
CA GLY A 40 21.14 1.47 -26.69
C GLY A 40 21.08 -0.05 -26.65
N GLU A 41 21.39 -0.63 -25.48
CA GLU A 41 21.47 -2.09 -25.27
C GLU A 41 20.18 -2.83 -25.64
N PHE A 42 19.03 -2.23 -25.34
CA PHE A 42 17.70 -2.86 -25.51
C PHE A 42 16.90 -2.30 -26.70
N LYS A 43 17.55 -1.60 -27.63
CA LYS A 43 16.88 -0.95 -28.76
C LYS A 43 16.12 -1.91 -29.69
N ASP A 44 16.58 -3.15 -29.79
CA ASP A 44 16.01 -4.20 -30.67
C ASP A 44 15.12 -5.20 -29.87
N TYR A 45 14.77 -4.88 -28.61
CA TYR A 45 13.95 -5.74 -27.76
C TYR A 45 12.50 -5.22 -27.68
N GLU A 46 11.55 -6.14 -27.61
CA GLU A 46 10.24 -5.86 -27.04
C GLU A 46 10.41 -5.70 -25.51
N VAL A 47 9.96 -4.60 -24.98
CA VAL A 47 10.18 -4.23 -23.58
C VAL A 47 8.86 -4.30 -22.80
N VAL A 48 8.84 -5.10 -21.75
CA VAL A 48 7.69 -5.21 -20.87
C VAL A 48 8.00 -4.54 -19.54
N CYS A 49 7.35 -3.41 -19.29
CA CYS A 49 7.46 -2.67 -18.04
C CYS A 49 6.44 -3.16 -17.02
N SER A 50 6.90 -3.66 -15.88
CA SER A 50 6.07 -4.08 -14.74
C SER A 50 6.57 -3.46 -13.43
N THR A 51 6.87 -2.16 -13.45
CA THR A 51 7.50 -1.38 -12.36
C THR A 51 6.58 -1.14 -11.16
N GLY A 52 5.35 -1.64 -11.22
CA GLY A 52 4.41 -1.63 -10.10
C GLY A 52 3.79 -0.26 -9.81
N ALA A 53 3.52 0.02 -8.56
CA ALA A 53 2.87 1.25 -8.11
C ALA A 53 3.59 1.85 -6.91
N VAL A 54 3.39 3.14 -6.70
CA VAL A 54 3.91 3.88 -5.54
C VAL A 54 2.74 4.31 -4.64
N PRO A 55 2.94 4.32 -3.31
CA PRO A 55 1.90 4.79 -2.39
C PRO A 55 1.62 6.27 -2.62
N LYS A 56 0.35 6.63 -2.61
CA LYS A 56 -0.09 8.02 -2.66
C LYS A 56 0.13 8.70 -1.32
N GLU A 57 0.57 9.94 -1.38
CA GLU A 57 0.60 10.87 -0.25
C GLU A 57 -0.27 12.07 -0.59
N ILE A 58 -0.68 12.81 0.42
CA ILE A 58 -1.41 14.07 0.26
C ILE A 58 -0.44 15.21 0.61
N PRO A 59 0.18 15.87 -0.37
CA PRO A 59 1.25 16.83 -0.13
C PRO A 59 0.92 17.93 0.90
N PRO A 60 -0.28 18.55 0.91
CA PRO A 60 -0.65 19.52 1.94
C PRO A 60 -0.65 18.98 3.37
N PHE A 61 -0.79 17.65 3.56
CA PHE A 61 -0.83 17.03 4.88
C PHE A 61 0.55 16.61 5.39
N LYS A 62 1.58 16.73 4.57
CA LYS A 62 2.98 16.42 4.96
C LYS A 62 3.58 17.43 5.94
N VAL A 63 2.87 18.51 6.23
CA VAL A 63 3.25 19.50 7.27
C VAL A 63 3.13 18.93 8.69
N PHE A 64 2.41 17.81 8.87
CA PHE A 64 2.30 17.16 10.18
C PHE A 64 3.66 16.70 10.69
N LYS A 65 3.91 16.86 11.99
CA LYS A 65 5.23 16.65 12.63
C LYS A 65 5.93 15.32 12.32
N GLN A 66 5.15 14.26 12.06
CA GLN A 66 5.69 12.99 11.58
C GLN A 66 4.71 12.35 10.60
N THR A 67 5.14 12.20 9.35
CA THR A 67 4.35 11.54 8.31
C THR A 67 5.11 10.36 7.70
N MET A 68 4.38 9.34 7.30
CA MET A 68 4.90 8.18 6.59
C MET A 68 3.80 7.49 5.79
N THR A 69 4.19 6.62 4.86
CA THR A 69 3.24 5.76 4.16
C THR A 69 3.04 4.45 4.93
N ALA A 70 1.94 3.77 4.68
CA ALA A 70 1.71 2.43 5.18
C ALA A 70 2.83 1.46 4.75
N ASP A 71 3.36 1.63 3.54
CA ASP A 71 4.49 0.86 3.01
C ASP A 71 5.79 1.07 3.80
N ASP A 72 6.05 2.31 4.25
CA ASP A 72 7.21 2.60 5.11
C ASP A 72 7.16 1.80 6.40
N VAL A 73 5.96 1.74 7.00
CA VAL A 73 5.71 1.00 8.24
C VAL A 73 5.83 -0.50 8.01
N LEU A 74 5.11 -1.02 7.03
CA LEU A 74 5.05 -2.46 6.75
C LEU A 74 6.40 -3.02 6.28
N ALA A 75 7.22 -2.22 5.61
CA ALA A 75 8.57 -2.60 5.20
C ALA A 75 9.64 -2.37 6.28
N GLY A 76 9.26 -1.82 7.45
CA GLY A 76 10.18 -1.54 8.55
C GLY A 76 11.16 -0.40 8.25
N ARG A 77 10.86 0.47 7.29
CA ARG A 77 11.70 1.63 6.95
C ARG A 77 11.52 2.79 7.92
N LYS A 78 10.30 2.95 8.46
CA LYS A 78 9.98 3.98 9.45
C LYS A 78 9.16 3.41 10.60
N TYR A 79 9.31 3.99 11.77
CA TYR A 79 8.63 3.55 12.99
C TYR A 79 7.72 4.67 13.50
N PRO A 80 6.40 4.42 13.63
CA PRO A 80 5.46 5.40 14.15
C PRO A 80 5.57 5.54 15.68
N GLY A 81 5.09 6.66 16.20
CA GLY A 81 4.95 6.90 17.63
C GLY A 81 3.86 6.04 18.29
N ARG A 82 3.29 6.54 19.40
CA ARG A 82 2.28 5.82 20.18
C ARG A 82 0.85 6.14 19.74
N LYS A 83 0.56 7.40 19.46
CA LYS A 83 -0.76 7.89 19.03
C LYS A 83 -0.75 8.11 17.53
N ILE A 84 -1.41 7.22 16.82
CA ILE A 84 -1.28 7.07 15.38
C ILE A 84 -2.63 7.34 14.72
N VAL A 85 -2.62 8.20 13.71
CA VAL A 85 -3.75 8.36 12.80
C VAL A 85 -3.38 7.72 11.45
N ILE A 86 -4.23 6.81 10.98
CA ILE A 86 -4.12 6.20 9.65
C ILE A 86 -5.21 6.80 8.77
N LEU A 87 -4.80 7.46 7.72
CA LEU A 87 -5.68 8.05 6.73
C LEU A 87 -5.94 7.05 5.60
N GLY A 88 -7.17 6.58 5.54
CA GLY A 88 -7.66 5.57 4.61
C GLY A 88 -7.91 4.21 5.28
N GLY A 89 -9.16 3.75 5.21
CA GLY A 89 -9.65 2.48 5.74
C GLY A 89 -9.77 1.37 4.70
N GLY A 90 -9.02 1.45 3.59
CA GLY A 90 -8.85 0.35 2.64
C GLY A 90 -8.09 -0.83 3.24
N SER A 91 -7.84 -1.88 2.45
CA SER A 91 -7.14 -3.10 2.91
C SER A 91 -5.79 -2.80 3.54
N VAL A 92 -4.99 -1.96 2.88
CA VAL A 92 -3.64 -1.62 3.36
C VAL A 92 -3.70 -0.85 4.68
N GLY A 93 -4.62 0.13 4.82
CA GLY A 93 -4.79 0.87 6.06
C GLY A 93 -5.26 0.00 7.21
N CYS A 94 -6.23 -0.88 6.97
CA CYS A 94 -6.72 -1.85 7.96
C CYS A 94 -5.64 -2.86 8.36
N GLU A 95 -4.85 -3.37 7.43
CA GLU A 95 -3.74 -4.30 7.71
C GLU A 95 -2.60 -3.61 8.46
N THR A 96 -2.32 -2.35 8.15
CA THR A 96 -1.33 -1.54 8.88
C THR A 96 -1.79 -1.29 10.31
N ALA A 97 -3.08 -0.98 10.51
CA ALA A 97 -3.67 -0.83 11.85
C ALA A 97 -3.59 -2.15 12.64
N ASP A 98 -3.93 -3.27 12.02
CA ASP A 98 -3.85 -4.61 12.64
C ASP A 98 -2.41 -5.00 13.01
N TYR A 99 -1.43 -4.67 12.15
CA TYR A 99 -0.02 -4.90 12.39
C TYR A 99 0.53 -4.06 13.55
N LEU A 100 0.11 -2.80 13.65
CA LEU A 100 0.59 -1.86 14.67
C LEU A 100 -0.13 -2.01 16.01
N ALA A 101 -1.39 -2.47 15.99
CA ALA A 101 -2.18 -2.61 17.21
C ALA A 101 -1.63 -3.73 18.10
N PRO A 102 -1.68 -3.57 19.43
CA PRO A 102 -1.19 -4.55 20.37
C PRO A 102 -1.86 -5.91 20.18
N LEU A 103 -1.13 -6.98 20.45
CA LEU A 103 -1.70 -8.31 20.51
C LEU A 103 -2.67 -8.39 21.71
N ILE A 104 -3.78 -9.12 21.54
CA ILE A 104 -4.84 -9.18 22.55
C ILE A 104 -4.35 -9.85 23.85
N ASP A 105 -3.40 -10.80 23.73
CA ASP A 105 -2.86 -11.60 24.81
C ASP A 105 -1.43 -11.16 25.20
N ASP A 106 -0.99 -9.97 24.79
CA ASP A 106 0.35 -9.48 25.09
C ASP A 106 0.43 -9.04 26.57
N MET A 107 1.30 -9.66 27.35
CA MET A 107 1.54 -9.29 28.76
C MET A 107 2.12 -7.88 28.89
N PHE A 108 2.74 -7.34 27.82
CA PHE A 108 3.26 -5.99 27.73
C PHE A 108 2.79 -5.33 26.42
N PRO A 109 1.49 -4.99 26.31
CA PRO A 109 0.97 -4.43 25.08
C PRO A 109 1.74 -3.17 24.73
N ALA A 110 2.24 -3.10 23.50
CA ALA A 110 2.71 -1.83 22.95
C ALA A 110 1.52 -0.87 23.03
N ASN A 111 1.57 0.06 23.99
CA ASN A 111 0.44 0.93 24.34
C ASN A 111 0.26 1.98 23.22
N ARG A 112 -0.22 1.53 22.06
CA ARG A 112 -0.51 2.36 20.90
C ARG A 112 -2.00 2.64 20.82
N ASP A 113 -2.31 3.92 20.64
CA ASP A 113 -3.66 4.42 20.36
C ASP A 113 -3.76 4.68 18.85
N ILE A 114 -4.58 3.90 18.16
CA ILE A 114 -4.67 3.93 16.70
C ILE A 114 -6.07 4.34 16.30
N THR A 115 -6.15 5.37 15.46
CA THR A 115 -7.38 5.83 14.83
C THR A 115 -7.27 5.68 13.32
N VAL A 116 -8.22 4.99 12.71
CA VAL A 116 -8.38 4.91 11.26
C VAL A 116 -9.48 5.87 10.84
N ILE A 117 -9.17 6.80 9.94
CA ILE A 117 -10.15 7.74 9.36
C ILE A 117 -10.44 7.29 7.93
N GLU A 118 -11.71 7.04 7.63
CA GLU A 118 -12.19 6.56 6.33
C GLU A 118 -13.39 7.40 5.87
N MET A 119 -13.31 7.92 4.64
CA MET A 119 -14.34 8.77 4.06
C MET A 119 -15.61 8.01 3.64
N THR A 120 -15.52 6.71 3.43
CA THR A 120 -16.65 5.86 3.03
C THR A 120 -17.40 5.30 4.25
N PRO A 121 -18.63 4.81 4.07
CA PRO A 121 -19.43 4.25 5.17
C PRO A 121 -18.95 2.88 5.67
N SER A 122 -17.92 2.30 5.06
CA SER A 122 -17.38 1.00 5.49
C SER A 122 -15.89 0.90 5.27
N LEU A 123 -15.21 0.14 6.13
CA LEU A 123 -13.82 -0.27 5.86
C LEU A 123 -13.76 -1.15 4.62
N MET A 124 -12.61 -1.13 3.93
CA MET A 124 -12.32 -1.96 2.76
C MET A 124 -13.49 -1.94 1.75
N PRO A 125 -13.83 -0.75 1.22
CA PRO A 125 -14.92 -0.63 0.25
C PRO A 125 -14.60 -1.47 -1.00
N GLY A 126 -15.63 -2.15 -1.54
CA GLY A 126 -15.46 -3.05 -2.68
C GLY A 126 -14.93 -4.45 -2.34
N GLU A 127 -14.43 -4.69 -1.13
CA GLU A 127 -14.09 -6.02 -0.66
C GLU A 127 -15.24 -6.69 0.07
N GLY A 128 -15.30 -7.99 0.00
CA GLY A 128 -16.34 -8.80 0.65
C GLY A 128 -15.79 -10.06 1.31
N GLY A 129 -16.70 -10.84 1.90
CA GLY A 129 -16.41 -12.17 2.42
C GLY A 129 -15.78 -12.19 3.82
N ALA A 130 -15.35 -13.41 4.20
CA ALA A 130 -14.89 -13.72 5.55
C ALA A 130 -13.63 -12.93 5.95
N ALA A 131 -12.71 -12.68 5.02
CA ALA A 131 -11.46 -11.97 5.30
C ALA A 131 -11.71 -10.54 5.79
N LYS A 132 -12.60 -9.79 5.13
CA LYS A 132 -13.02 -8.45 5.55
C LYS A 132 -13.64 -8.47 6.95
N SER A 133 -14.57 -9.39 7.18
CA SER A 133 -15.26 -9.52 8.47
C SER A 133 -14.30 -9.86 9.59
N GLN A 134 -13.37 -10.79 9.37
CA GLN A 134 -12.37 -11.18 10.36
C GLN A 134 -11.40 -10.03 10.68
N LEU A 135 -10.90 -9.31 9.68
CA LEU A 135 -10.00 -8.18 9.90
C LEU A 135 -10.71 -7.06 10.66
N THR A 136 -11.94 -6.70 10.27
CA THR A 136 -12.73 -5.70 10.97
C THR A 136 -12.99 -6.09 12.45
N MET A 137 -13.29 -7.36 12.71
CA MET A 137 -13.47 -7.87 14.07
C MET A 137 -12.16 -7.78 14.88
N ARG A 138 -11.01 -8.13 14.29
CA ARG A 138 -9.71 -8.02 14.97
C ARG A 138 -9.40 -6.58 15.34
N LEU A 139 -9.57 -5.63 14.42
CA LEU A 139 -9.35 -4.21 14.69
C LEU A 139 -10.15 -3.73 15.89
N LYS A 140 -11.45 -4.06 15.92
CA LYS A 140 -12.34 -3.72 17.06
C LYS A 140 -11.86 -4.35 18.37
N ARG A 141 -11.52 -5.65 18.36
CA ARG A 141 -11.02 -6.35 19.56
C ARG A 141 -9.69 -5.80 20.07
N LYS A 142 -8.83 -5.28 19.18
CA LYS A 142 -7.56 -4.63 19.51
C LYS A 142 -7.72 -3.16 19.94
N GLY A 143 -8.96 -2.65 20.02
CA GLY A 143 -9.22 -1.29 20.45
C GLY A 143 -8.90 -0.21 19.43
N VAL A 144 -8.76 -0.56 18.14
CA VAL A 144 -8.56 0.43 17.09
C VAL A 144 -9.81 1.27 16.93
N LYS A 145 -9.69 2.58 17.03
CA LYS A 145 -10.76 3.54 16.77
C LYS A 145 -10.99 3.65 15.25
N ILE A 146 -12.24 3.63 14.85
CA ILE A 146 -12.62 3.67 13.43
C ILE A 146 -13.62 4.81 13.24
N GLU A 147 -13.20 5.82 12.47
CA GLU A 147 -14.05 6.94 12.07
C GLU A 147 -14.43 6.76 10.60
N LEU A 148 -15.67 6.33 10.36
CA LEU A 148 -16.27 6.19 9.04
C LEU A 148 -17.04 7.45 8.65
N ASN A 149 -17.35 7.62 7.37
CA ASN A 149 -17.95 8.85 6.80
C ASN A 149 -17.18 10.10 7.20
N SER A 150 -15.87 9.99 7.36
CA SER A 150 -15.01 11.01 7.92
C SER A 150 -13.94 11.41 6.92
N GLN A 151 -13.97 12.66 6.47
CA GLN A 151 -13.03 13.21 5.50
C GLN A 151 -12.06 14.17 6.20
N VAL A 152 -10.75 13.88 6.13
CA VAL A 152 -9.75 14.85 6.59
C VAL A 152 -9.72 16.04 5.64
N THR A 153 -9.98 17.21 6.19
CA THR A 153 -10.10 18.47 5.45
C THR A 153 -8.88 19.35 5.60
N LYS A 154 -8.21 19.29 6.76
CA LYS A 154 -7.04 20.09 7.05
C LYS A 154 -6.07 19.36 7.97
N VAL A 155 -4.79 19.57 7.75
CA VAL A 155 -3.71 19.12 8.63
C VAL A 155 -2.73 20.25 8.81
N ASP A 156 -2.35 20.53 10.05
CA ASP A 156 -1.21 21.38 10.39
C ASP A 156 -0.14 20.57 11.16
N GLU A 157 0.86 21.22 11.73
CA GLU A 157 1.99 20.54 12.40
C GLU A 157 1.57 19.62 13.56
N THR A 158 0.45 19.93 14.22
CA THR A 158 0.02 19.27 15.46
C THR A 158 -1.41 18.77 15.44
N THR A 159 -2.23 19.22 14.49
CA THR A 159 -3.68 19.00 14.47
C THR A 159 -4.12 18.37 13.16
N ILE A 160 -4.94 17.34 13.27
CA ILE A 160 -5.64 16.73 12.13
C ILE A 160 -7.11 17.06 12.28
N THR A 161 -7.66 17.77 11.32
CA THR A 161 -9.07 18.19 11.26
C THR A 161 -9.81 17.31 10.26
N TYR A 162 -10.93 16.77 10.65
CA TYR A 162 -11.82 15.99 9.77
C TYR A 162 -13.27 16.39 9.97
N GLU A 163 -14.04 16.23 8.90
CA GLU A 163 -15.50 16.43 8.90
C GLU A 163 -16.21 15.08 8.92
N LYS A 164 -17.25 14.98 9.72
CA LYS A 164 -18.15 13.83 9.82
C LYS A 164 -19.57 14.33 10.09
N ASP A 165 -20.52 13.89 9.26
CA ASP A 165 -21.94 14.25 9.38
C ASP A 165 -22.18 15.78 9.44
N GLY A 166 -21.38 16.57 8.70
CA GLY A 166 -21.44 18.03 8.66
C GLY A 166 -20.87 18.72 9.91
N GLN A 167 -20.19 18.00 10.78
CA GLN A 167 -19.50 18.53 11.95
C GLN A 167 -18.00 18.38 11.85
N GLU A 168 -17.25 19.35 12.32
CA GLU A 168 -15.80 19.35 12.35
C GLU A 168 -15.27 18.78 13.66
N TYR A 169 -14.27 17.92 13.56
CA TYR A 169 -13.58 17.27 14.67
C TYR A 169 -12.08 17.47 14.56
N HIS A 170 -11.39 17.47 15.69
CA HIS A 170 -9.94 17.69 15.76
C HIS A 170 -9.26 16.58 16.56
N ILE A 171 -8.11 16.13 16.04
CA ILE A 171 -7.16 15.27 16.75
C ILE A 171 -5.89 16.09 16.96
N THR A 172 -5.60 16.46 18.21
CA THR A 172 -4.48 17.37 18.55
C THR A 172 -3.31 16.68 19.23
N ASP A 173 -3.47 15.43 19.63
CA ASP A 173 -2.49 14.68 20.42
C ASP A 173 -1.86 13.49 19.69
N ALA A 174 -2.09 13.38 18.36
CA ALA A 174 -1.45 12.36 17.55
C ALA A 174 0.05 12.60 17.40
N ASP A 175 0.82 11.51 17.37
CA ASP A 175 2.27 11.55 17.13
C ASP A 175 2.60 11.40 15.65
N THR A 176 1.84 10.55 14.95
CA THR A 176 2.14 10.15 13.58
C THR A 176 0.88 10.13 12.73
N LEU A 177 1.00 10.64 11.50
CA LEU A 177 0.02 10.49 10.43
C LEU A 177 0.55 9.49 9.39
N ILE A 178 -0.20 8.41 9.14
CA ILE A 178 0.14 7.39 8.15
C ILE A 178 -0.80 7.51 6.96
N PHE A 179 -0.22 7.66 5.77
CA PHE A 179 -0.98 7.65 4.51
C PHE A 179 -1.22 6.20 4.04
N ALA A 180 -2.49 5.85 3.88
CA ALA A 180 -2.97 4.60 3.30
C ALA A 180 -4.08 4.86 2.25
N VAL A 181 -3.91 5.95 1.46
CA VAL A 181 -4.90 6.51 0.54
C VAL A 181 -4.81 5.93 -0.88
N GLY A 182 -4.25 4.73 -0.99
CA GLY A 182 -4.11 3.99 -2.24
C GLY A 182 -2.77 4.22 -2.92
N TYR A 183 -2.69 3.80 -4.19
CA TYR A 183 -1.47 3.78 -4.98
C TYR A 183 -1.65 4.54 -6.29
N ALA A 184 -0.55 4.97 -6.89
CA ALA A 184 -0.48 5.51 -8.24
C ALA A 184 0.44 4.62 -9.08
N PRO A 185 0.16 4.44 -10.39
CA PRO A 185 1.05 3.73 -11.29
C PRO A 185 2.46 4.32 -11.28
N ASN A 186 3.47 3.44 -11.24
CA ASN A 186 4.86 3.83 -11.38
C ASN A 186 5.28 3.67 -12.84
N LYS A 187 4.76 4.54 -13.71
CA LYS A 187 5.08 4.54 -15.15
C LYS A 187 6.44 5.17 -15.42
N VAL A 188 7.24 4.50 -16.25
CA VAL A 188 8.37 5.12 -16.92
C VAL A 188 7.82 5.91 -18.10
N GLU A 189 8.29 7.14 -18.29
CA GLU A 189 7.92 7.95 -19.47
C GLU A 189 8.56 7.35 -20.72
N ASN A 190 7.77 6.67 -21.51
CA ASN A 190 8.15 6.14 -22.81
C ASN A 190 6.91 6.00 -23.71
N THR A 191 7.04 6.37 -24.98
CA THR A 191 5.95 6.35 -25.97
C THR A 191 6.26 5.45 -27.17
N GLU A 192 7.36 4.67 -27.13
CA GLU A 192 7.70 3.74 -28.20
C GLU A 192 6.72 2.56 -28.22
N GLU A 193 6.24 2.17 -29.39
CA GLU A 193 5.26 1.08 -29.55
C GLU A 193 5.77 -0.27 -29.02
N ARG A 194 7.09 -0.50 -29.02
CA ARG A 194 7.72 -1.71 -28.49
C ARG A 194 7.82 -1.75 -26.97
N VAL A 195 7.34 -0.72 -26.25
CA VAL A 195 7.35 -0.65 -24.77
C VAL A 195 5.95 -0.82 -24.23
N HIS A 196 5.70 -1.97 -23.64
CA HIS A 196 4.41 -2.39 -23.12
C HIS A 196 4.37 -2.20 -21.60
N PHE A 197 3.29 -1.61 -21.11
CA PHE A 197 3.07 -1.43 -19.67
C PHE A 197 2.02 -2.40 -19.17
N ILE A 198 2.32 -3.19 -18.12
CA ILE A 198 1.40 -4.17 -17.54
C ILE A 198 1.35 -4.12 -16.01
N GLY A 199 0.28 -4.66 -15.45
CA GLY A 199 0.07 -4.68 -14.00
C GLY A 199 -0.09 -3.29 -13.41
N ASP A 200 0.36 -3.10 -12.17
CA ASP A 200 0.09 -1.87 -11.41
C ASP A 200 0.76 -0.61 -11.98
N CYS A 201 1.79 -0.75 -12.81
CA CYS A 201 2.39 0.40 -13.48
C CYS A 201 1.55 0.92 -14.64
N ASP A 202 0.62 0.12 -15.17
CA ASP A 202 -0.40 0.58 -16.12
C ASP A 202 -1.68 0.98 -15.39
N LYS A 203 -2.25 0.04 -14.63
CA LYS A 203 -3.47 0.24 -13.84
C LYS A 203 -3.36 -0.52 -12.53
N VAL A 204 -3.38 0.23 -11.42
CA VAL A 204 -3.37 -0.35 -10.08
C VAL A 204 -4.56 -1.30 -9.89
N GLY A 205 -4.28 -2.54 -9.50
CA GLY A 205 -5.26 -3.60 -9.36
C GLY A 205 -4.87 -4.65 -8.33
N THR A 206 -5.29 -5.89 -8.58
CA THR A 206 -4.98 -7.04 -7.75
C THR A 206 -3.84 -7.87 -8.34
N LEU A 207 -3.27 -8.77 -7.53
CA LEU A 207 -2.30 -9.76 -8.03
C LEU A 207 -2.86 -10.59 -9.21
N LYS A 208 -4.17 -10.90 -9.17
CA LYS A 208 -4.86 -11.60 -10.27
C LYS A 208 -4.83 -10.77 -11.55
N ASP A 209 -5.11 -9.47 -11.45
CA ASP A 209 -5.14 -8.56 -12.62
C ASP A 209 -3.74 -8.43 -13.23
N ALA A 210 -2.71 -8.30 -12.41
CA ALA A 210 -1.32 -8.24 -12.87
C ALA A 210 -0.88 -9.52 -13.60
N ILE A 211 -1.23 -10.71 -13.06
CA ILE A 211 -0.94 -11.99 -13.70
C ILE A 211 -1.70 -12.11 -15.03
N ALA A 212 -2.98 -11.75 -15.05
CA ALA A 212 -3.79 -11.80 -16.27
C ALA A 212 -3.25 -10.87 -17.37
N ALA A 213 -2.79 -9.67 -17.00
CA ALA A 213 -2.16 -8.73 -17.93
C ALA A 213 -0.89 -9.31 -18.57
N GLY A 214 -0.06 -10.00 -17.77
CA GLY A 214 1.14 -10.67 -18.28
C GLY A 214 0.83 -11.80 -19.26
N HIS A 215 -0.18 -12.64 -18.95
CA HIS A 215 -0.62 -13.70 -19.86
C HIS A 215 -1.16 -13.13 -21.16
N LYS A 216 -2.04 -12.14 -21.08
CA LYS A 216 -2.63 -11.52 -22.28
C LYS A 216 -1.54 -10.94 -23.21
N LEU A 217 -0.60 -10.18 -22.66
CA LEU A 217 0.48 -9.62 -23.47
C LEU A 217 1.34 -10.71 -24.12
N ALA A 218 1.63 -11.81 -23.39
CA ALA A 218 2.42 -12.93 -23.94
C ALA A 218 1.70 -13.70 -25.07
N GLU A 219 0.38 -13.58 -25.21
CA GLU A 219 -0.37 -14.12 -26.33
C GLU A 219 -0.41 -13.18 -27.55
N GLU A 220 -0.12 -11.88 -27.33
CA GLU A 220 -0.12 -10.84 -28.37
C GLU A 220 1.25 -10.63 -29.00
N LEU A 221 2.34 -10.96 -28.30
CA LEU A 221 3.75 -10.89 -28.75
C LEU A 221 4.18 -12.18 -29.47
#